data_bf64ac3e285d5819b42005ffa4232d87
#
_entry.id   bf64ac3e285d5819b42005ffa4232d87
#
_cell.length_a   1.000
_cell.length_b   1.000
_cell.length_c   1.000
_cell.angle_alpha   90.00
_cell.angle_beta   90.00
_cell.angle_gamma   90.00
#
_symmetry.space_group_name_H-M   'P 1'
#
loop_
_entity.id
_entity.type
_entity.pdbx_description
1 polymer ?
#
loop_
_entity_poly.entity_id
_entity_poly.type
_entity_poly.pdbx_seq_one_letter_code
_entity_poly.pdbx_strand_id
1 'polypeptide(L)'
;GASCDWDRTAFTMDEERSESVIKVFVDLYNKGLIYRGVRMVNWDPKALTALSDEEVIYKEEHSKLYYLRYKVEGDAEGRYAVVATTRPETIMGDTAMCINPNDPKNQWLKGKKVIVPLVNRIIPVIEDDYVDIEFGTGCLKVTPAHDVNDYMLGEKYNLPSIDIFNDNGTLSEAAGLYVGMDRFDVRKQIEQDLQAAGLLEKVEAYTNKVGFSERTNVAIEPKLSMQWFLKMQHFADMALPPVMNDELKFYPAKCKNTYRNWLENIKDWCISRQLWWGHRIPAWYLPEGGYVVAYNEEEALRLAREKSHNSNLTIADLRQDEDCLDTWFSSWLWPISLFDGINHPGRSEEHT
;
A
#
# COMPACT_ATOMS: atom_id res chain seq x y z
N GLY A 1 18.57 -33.71 3.60
CA GLY A 1 19.77 -33.92 2.95
C GLY A 1 19.97 -33.09 1.67
N ALA A 2 20.22 -31.76 1.79
CA ALA A 2 20.69 -30.96 0.68
C ALA A 2 22.20 -31.08 0.50
N SER A 3 22.70 -30.97 -0.72
CA SER A 3 24.11 -30.92 -1.06
C SER A 3 24.50 -29.45 -1.21
N CYS A 4 25.27 -28.95 -0.26
CA CYS A 4 25.72 -27.56 -0.18
C CYS A 4 27.20 -27.50 0.18
N ASP A 5 27.81 -26.34 -0.02
CA ASP A 5 29.16 -26.07 0.52
C ASP A 5 29.04 -25.64 1.98
N TRP A 6 29.09 -26.61 2.88
CA TRP A 6 28.94 -26.41 4.31
C TRP A 6 30.12 -25.68 4.98
N ASP A 7 31.26 -25.61 4.32
CA ASP A 7 32.45 -24.91 4.81
C ASP A 7 32.33 -23.40 4.63
N ARG A 8 31.46 -22.96 3.69
CA ARG A 8 31.14 -21.54 3.43
C ARG A 8 29.73 -21.17 3.84
N THR A 9 29.31 -21.55 5.03
CA THR A 9 28.00 -21.24 5.57
C THR A 9 27.92 -19.76 5.93
N ALA A 10 26.86 -19.08 5.48
CA ALA A 10 26.55 -17.70 5.81
C ALA A 10 25.04 -17.50 5.99
N PHE A 11 24.66 -16.48 6.76
CA PHE A 11 23.26 -16.08 6.99
C PHE A 11 23.09 -14.60 6.64
N THR A 12 21.91 -14.22 6.14
CA THR A 12 21.62 -12.84 5.79
C THR A 12 21.72 -11.86 6.97
N MET A 13 21.62 -12.37 8.20
CA MET A 13 21.71 -11.59 9.45
C MET A 13 23.10 -11.63 10.10
N ASP A 14 24.10 -12.24 9.44
CA ASP A 14 25.49 -12.17 9.90
C ASP A 14 25.97 -10.70 9.87
N GLU A 15 26.94 -10.38 10.73
CA GLU A 15 27.45 -9.02 10.91
C GLU A 15 27.87 -8.36 9.57
N GLU A 16 28.71 -9.04 8.79
CA GLU A 16 29.19 -8.54 7.49
C GLU A 16 28.05 -8.34 6.48
N ARG A 17 27.02 -9.24 6.49
CA ARG A 17 25.85 -9.12 5.61
C ARG A 17 24.96 -7.99 6.07
N SER A 18 24.77 -7.82 7.38
CA SER A 18 24.04 -6.71 7.97
C SER A 18 24.69 -5.36 7.67
N GLU A 19 26.02 -5.28 7.77
CA GLU A 19 26.78 -4.09 7.39
C GLU A 19 26.56 -3.73 5.91
N SER A 20 26.59 -4.72 5.03
CA SER A 20 26.34 -4.55 3.60
C SER A 20 24.93 -3.98 3.34
N VAL A 21 23.91 -4.48 4.05
CA VAL A 21 22.52 -4.01 3.94
C VAL A 21 22.41 -2.55 4.36
N ILE A 22 22.97 -2.20 5.53
CA ILE A 22 22.97 -0.83 6.04
C ILE A 22 23.67 0.12 5.08
N LYS A 23 24.83 -0.28 4.56
CA LYS A 23 25.61 0.53 3.61
C LYS A 23 24.83 0.82 2.33
N VAL A 24 24.18 -0.19 1.77
CA VAL A 24 23.35 -0.02 0.56
C VAL A 24 22.12 0.86 0.84
N PHE A 25 21.47 0.69 1.99
CA PHE A 25 20.34 1.55 2.36
C PHE A 25 20.76 3.03 2.42
N VAL A 26 21.86 3.33 3.13
CA VAL A 26 22.38 4.70 3.27
C VAL A 26 22.80 5.27 1.91
N ASP A 27 23.47 4.48 1.07
CA ASP A 27 23.88 4.91 -0.27
C ASP A 27 22.65 5.25 -1.16
N LEU A 28 21.65 4.38 -1.18
CA LEU A 28 20.42 4.61 -1.95
C LEU A 28 19.61 5.81 -1.41
N TYR A 29 19.61 6.01 -0.10
CA TYR A 29 18.98 7.18 0.51
C TYR A 29 19.70 8.48 0.09
N ASN A 30 21.03 8.51 0.16
CA ASN A 30 21.83 9.66 -0.23
C ASN A 30 21.69 9.99 -1.73
N LYS A 31 21.44 8.98 -2.57
CA LYS A 31 21.09 9.14 -3.99
C LYS A 31 19.64 9.61 -4.22
N GLY A 32 18.84 9.75 -3.18
CA GLY A 32 17.44 10.15 -3.27
C GLY A 32 16.52 9.07 -3.85
N LEU A 33 16.97 7.80 -3.87
CA LEU A 33 16.19 6.65 -4.32
C LEU A 33 15.36 6.03 -3.21
N ILE A 34 15.80 6.11 -1.95
CA ILE A 34 14.98 5.76 -0.79
C ILE A 34 14.37 7.03 -0.21
N TYR A 35 13.10 6.96 0.13
CA TYR A 35 12.38 8.04 0.79
C TYR A 35 11.37 7.51 1.80
N ARG A 36 10.95 8.38 2.73
CA ARG A 36 9.86 8.11 3.68
C ARG A 36 8.65 8.96 3.32
N GLY A 37 7.48 8.35 3.23
CA GLY A 37 6.27 9.06 2.83
C GLY A 37 4.99 8.28 3.10
N VAL A 38 3.86 8.99 3.02
CA VAL A 38 2.53 8.37 3.09
C VAL A 38 2.17 7.87 1.70
N ARG A 39 1.83 6.59 1.60
CA ARG A 39 1.32 5.94 0.40
C ARG A 39 0.26 4.92 0.77
N MET A 40 -0.56 4.56 -0.22
CA MET A 40 -1.43 3.40 -0.10
C MET A 40 -0.59 2.13 -0.13
N VAL A 41 -0.68 1.32 0.92
CA VAL A 41 0.02 0.03 1.06
C VAL A 41 -0.97 -1.09 1.28
N ASN A 42 -0.55 -2.32 0.98
CA ASN A 42 -1.24 -3.51 1.44
C ASN A 42 -0.92 -3.69 2.94
N TRP A 43 -1.94 -3.77 3.76
CA TRP A 43 -1.80 -3.90 5.21
C TRP A 43 -2.32 -5.23 5.70
N ASP A 44 -1.54 -5.91 6.53
CA ASP A 44 -1.98 -7.12 7.25
C ASP A 44 -2.52 -6.71 8.63
N PRO A 45 -3.84 -6.73 8.84
CA PRO A 45 -4.44 -6.27 10.10
C PRO A 45 -4.25 -7.25 11.27
N LYS A 46 -3.78 -8.47 11.00
CA LYS A 46 -3.46 -9.47 12.03
C LYS A 46 -2.00 -9.40 12.46
N ALA A 47 -1.09 -9.27 11.50
CA ALA A 47 0.34 -9.09 11.78
C ALA A 47 0.71 -7.63 12.10
N LEU A 48 -0.20 -6.68 11.85
CA LEU A 48 -0.01 -5.23 12.04
C LEU A 48 1.22 -4.70 11.28
N THR A 49 1.35 -5.10 10.02
CA THR A 49 2.49 -4.72 9.18
C THR A 49 2.09 -4.46 7.73
N ALA A 50 2.86 -3.61 7.07
CA ALA A 50 2.78 -3.41 5.63
C ALA A 50 3.32 -4.65 4.89
N LEU A 51 2.80 -4.87 3.69
CA LEU A 51 3.17 -5.94 2.77
C LEU A 51 3.57 -5.33 1.42
N SER A 52 4.50 -5.97 0.72
CA SER A 52 4.70 -5.73 -0.72
C SER A 52 3.64 -6.44 -1.56
N ASP A 53 3.56 -6.11 -2.84
CA ASP A 53 2.58 -6.74 -3.74
C ASP A 53 2.85 -8.25 -3.89
N GLU A 54 4.11 -8.69 -3.79
CA GLU A 54 4.54 -10.09 -3.88
C GLU A 54 4.10 -10.93 -2.67
N GLU A 55 3.86 -10.31 -1.52
CA GLU A 55 3.38 -10.98 -0.29
C GLU A 55 1.85 -11.12 -0.26
N VAL A 56 1.15 -10.71 -1.34
CA VAL A 56 -0.31 -10.78 -1.44
C VAL A 56 -0.73 -11.92 -2.36
N ILE A 57 -1.46 -12.88 -1.80
CA ILE A 57 -2.02 -14.02 -2.54
C ILE A 57 -3.47 -13.75 -2.86
N TYR A 58 -3.81 -13.67 -4.15
CA TYR A 58 -5.19 -13.46 -4.57
C TYR A 58 -5.96 -14.79 -4.64
N LYS A 59 -7.10 -14.83 -3.95
CA LYS A 59 -8.01 -15.99 -3.94
C LYS A 59 -9.40 -15.58 -4.42
N GLU A 60 -10.09 -16.52 -5.07
CA GLU A 60 -11.50 -16.34 -5.39
C GLU A 60 -12.34 -16.55 -4.13
N GLU A 61 -13.15 -15.54 -3.81
CA GLU A 61 -14.05 -15.54 -2.67
C GLU A 61 -15.50 -15.40 -3.14
N HIS A 62 -16.36 -16.28 -2.62
CA HIS A 62 -17.80 -16.16 -2.80
C HIS A 62 -18.36 -15.13 -1.82
N SER A 63 -18.69 -13.97 -2.35
CA SER A 63 -19.16 -12.83 -1.58
C SER A 63 -20.52 -12.33 -2.10
N LYS A 64 -20.89 -11.13 -1.74
CA LYS A 64 -22.12 -10.47 -2.15
C LYS A 64 -21.79 -9.14 -2.84
N LEU A 65 -22.60 -8.78 -3.80
CA LEU A 65 -22.62 -7.43 -4.39
C LEU A 65 -23.87 -6.71 -3.85
N TYR A 66 -23.63 -5.61 -3.16
CA TYR A 66 -24.67 -4.82 -2.50
C TYR A 66 -25.01 -3.60 -3.35
N TYR A 67 -26.28 -3.36 -3.61
CA TYR A 67 -26.77 -2.19 -4.33
C TYR A 67 -27.37 -1.21 -3.32
N LEU A 68 -26.64 -0.09 -3.10
CA LEU A 68 -26.93 0.89 -2.07
C LEU A 68 -27.54 2.16 -2.66
N ARG A 69 -28.58 2.69 -2.02
CA ARG A 69 -29.30 3.90 -2.41
C ARG A 69 -28.73 5.13 -1.71
N TYR A 70 -28.14 6.02 -2.48
CA TYR A 70 -27.66 7.34 -2.02
C TYR A 70 -28.70 8.38 -2.41
N LYS A 71 -29.34 9.01 -1.43
CA LYS A 71 -30.34 10.05 -1.70
C LYS A 71 -29.67 11.25 -2.36
N VAL A 72 -30.27 11.78 -3.43
CA VAL A 72 -29.75 12.99 -4.07
C VAL A 72 -30.21 14.21 -3.28
N GLU A 73 -29.25 15.06 -2.88
CA GLU A 73 -29.51 16.27 -2.10
C GLU A 73 -30.35 17.24 -2.90
N GLY A 74 -31.43 17.77 -2.28
CA GLY A 74 -32.28 18.81 -2.89
C GLY A 74 -33.08 18.35 -4.13
N ASP A 75 -33.11 17.04 -4.42
CA ASP A 75 -33.88 16.55 -5.56
C ASP A 75 -35.38 16.53 -5.25
N ALA A 76 -36.17 17.33 -6.02
CA ALA A 76 -37.60 17.50 -5.79
C ALA A 76 -38.39 16.18 -5.98
N GLU A 77 -37.88 15.27 -6.80
CA GLU A 77 -38.49 13.96 -7.05
C GLU A 77 -38.09 12.89 -6.02
N GLY A 78 -37.16 13.21 -5.12
CA GLY A 78 -36.68 12.31 -4.09
C GLY A 78 -35.92 11.09 -4.62
N ARG A 79 -35.25 11.22 -5.76
CA ARG A 79 -34.52 10.13 -6.41
C ARG A 79 -33.28 9.72 -5.65
N TYR A 80 -32.82 8.53 -5.95
CA TYR A 80 -31.61 7.93 -5.42
C TYR A 80 -30.62 7.63 -6.55
N ALA A 81 -29.35 7.88 -6.30
CA ALA A 81 -28.26 7.26 -7.05
C ALA A 81 -27.98 5.88 -6.42
N VAL A 82 -27.77 4.86 -7.25
CA VAL A 82 -27.53 3.50 -6.76
C VAL A 82 -26.11 3.10 -7.09
N VAL A 83 -25.35 2.65 -6.08
CA VAL A 83 -23.98 2.13 -6.20
C VAL A 83 -23.97 0.64 -5.97
N ALA A 84 -23.15 -0.10 -6.73
CA ALA A 84 -22.86 -1.51 -6.49
C ALA A 84 -21.49 -1.65 -5.80
N THR A 85 -21.42 -2.32 -4.66
CA THR A 85 -20.18 -2.53 -3.90
C THR A 85 -20.11 -3.90 -3.27
N THR A 86 -18.91 -4.47 -3.20
CA THR A 86 -18.63 -5.69 -2.41
C THR A 86 -18.25 -5.37 -0.97
N ARG A 87 -18.02 -4.08 -0.65
CA ARG A 87 -17.51 -3.61 0.64
C ARG A 87 -18.42 -2.52 1.26
N PRO A 88 -19.67 -2.88 1.66
CA PRO A 88 -20.59 -1.90 2.23
C PRO A 88 -20.10 -1.31 3.56
N GLU A 89 -19.22 -2.00 4.27
CA GLU A 89 -18.60 -1.53 5.52
C GLU A 89 -17.71 -0.30 5.34
N THR A 90 -17.32 0.05 4.10
CA THR A 90 -16.45 1.21 3.85
C THR A 90 -17.18 2.51 3.57
N ILE A 91 -18.51 2.51 3.47
CA ILE A 91 -19.29 3.72 3.13
C ILE A 91 -19.08 4.88 4.10
N MET A 92 -18.75 4.59 5.37
CA MET A 92 -18.42 5.63 6.35
C MET A 92 -17.22 6.50 5.94
N GLY A 93 -16.37 5.99 5.05
CA GLY A 93 -15.22 6.69 4.50
C GLY A 93 -15.45 7.35 3.14
N ASP A 94 -16.66 7.27 2.58
CA ASP A 94 -16.96 7.83 1.25
C ASP A 94 -16.84 9.36 1.26
N THR A 95 -16.17 9.91 0.25
CA THR A 95 -15.96 11.35 0.09
C THR A 95 -16.42 11.90 -1.25
N ALA A 96 -16.73 11.05 -2.21
CA ALA A 96 -17.39 11.39 -3.46
C ALA A 96 -18.18 10.21 -4.03
N MET A 97 -19.03 10.48 -4.98
CA MET A 97 -19.57 9.53 -5.94
C MET A 97 -19.00 9.87 -7.31
N CYS A 98 -18.58 8.88 -8.09
CA CYS A 98 -18.05 9.08 -9.42
C CYS A 98 -18.99 8.48 -10.48
N ILE A 99 -19.21 9.20 -11.57
CA ILE A 99 -19.96 8.77 -12.76
C ILE A 99 -19.10 8.94 -14.00
N ASN A 100 -19.36 8.16 -15.04
CA ASN A 100 -18.70 8.38 -16.33
C ASN A 100 -19.38 9.54 -17.07
N PRO A 101 -18.63 10.54 -17.57
CA PRO A 101 -19.19 11.69 -18.29
C PRO A 101 -19.95 11.29 -19.57
N ASN A 102 -19.72 10.11 -20.12
CA ASN A 102 -20.35 9.59 -21.32
C ASN A 102 -21.51 8.61 -21.03
N ASP A 103 -21.85 8.36 -19.77
CA ASP A 103 -22.95 7.46 -19.41
C ASP A 103 -24.30 8.18 -19.44
N PRO A 104 -25.18 7.91 -20.44
CA PRO A 104 -26.48 8.57 -20.53
C PRO A 104 -27.43 8.27 -19.37
N LYS A 105 -27.23 7.13 -18.67
CA LYS A 105 -28.10 6.71 -17.57
C LYS A 105 -27.91 7.61 -16.35
N ASN A 106 -26.66 8.08 -16.11
CA ASN A 106 -26.27 8.79 -14.91
C ASN A 106 -25.99 10.29 -15.13
N GLN A 107 -26.13 10.81 -16.36
CA GLN A 107 -25.93 12.24 -16.69
C GLN A 107 -26.76 13.18 -15.81
N TRP A 108 -27.94 12.75 -15.36
CA TRP A 108 -28.81 13.55 -14.48
C TRP A 108 -28.20 13.84 -13.10
N LEU A 109 -27.15 13.10 -12.71
CA LEU A 109 -26.39 13.29 -11.46
C LEU A 109 -25.30 14.36 -11.57
N LYS A 110 -24.97 14.80 -12.78
CA LYS A 110 -23.91 15.77 -13.02
C LYS A 110 -24.12 17.05 -12.21
N GLY A 111 -23.07 17.46 -11.48
CA GLY A 111 -23.07 18.66 -10.63
C GLY A 111 -23.95 18.56 -9.38
N LYS A 112 -24.53 17.42 -9.11
CA LYS A 112 -25.33 17.18 -7.89
C LYS A 112 -24.45 16.70 -6.72
N LYS A 113 -25.09 16.58 -5.56
CA LYS A 113 -24.54 15.98 -4.38
C LYS A 113 -25.43 14.83 -3.92
N VAL A 114 -24.85 13.88 -3.24
CA VAL A 114 -25.56 12.72 -2.67
C VAL A 114 -25.28 12.60 -1.19
N ILE A 115 -26.15 11.89 -0.50
CA ILE A 115 -26.09 11.69 0.95
C ILE A 115 -25.66 10.24 1.19
N VAL A 116 -24.52 10.07 1.88
CA VAL A 116 -24.03 8.74 2.26
C VAL A 116 -25.03 8.06 3.18
N PRO A 117 -25.46 6.83 2.86
CA PRO A 117 -26.41 6.07 3.66
C PRO A 117 -25.96 5.94 5.12
N LEU A 118 -26.90 6.00 6.07
CA LEU A 118 -26.71 5.91 7.52
C LEU A 118 -25.85 7.03 8.13
N VAL A 119 -24.78 7.44 7.46
CA VAL A 119 -23.83 8.48 7.93
C VAL A 119 -24.39 9.89 7.76
N ASN A 120 -25.27 10.09 6.78
CA ASN A 120 -25.86 11.36 6.42
C ASN A 120 -24.87 12.47 5.98
N ARG A 121 -23.63 12.08 5.60
CA ARG A 121 -22.66 13.02 5.01
C ARG A 121 -23.05 13.35 3.59
N ILE A 122 -23.02 14.64 3.25
CA ILE A 122 -23.22 15.11 1.88
C ILE A 122 -21.89 15.09 1.16
N ILE A 123 -21.83 14.42 0.00
CA ILE A 123 -20.63 14.26 -0.83
C ILE A 123 -20.95 14.71 -2.28
N PRO A 124 -19.95 15.25 -3.01
CA PRO A 124 -20.12 15.64 -4.39
C PRO A 124 -20.21 14.44 -5.34
N VAL A 125 -20.88 14.64 -6.48
CA VAL A 125 -20.76 13.78 -7.65
C VAL A 125 -19.67 14.34 -8.54
N ILE A 126 -18.62 13.54 -8.80
CA ILE A 126 -17.54 13.85 -9.74
C ILE A 126 -17.68 13.05 -11.02
N GLU A 127 -17.00 13.47 -12.08
CA GLU A 127 -17.05 12.82 -13.38
C GLU A 127 -15.67 12.33 -13.78
N ASP A 128 -15.55 11.03 -14.09
CA ASP A 128 -14.30 10.43 -14.56
C ASP A 128 -14.57 9.27 -15.53
N ASP A 129 -13.78 9.15 -16.58
CA ASP A 129 -13.84 8.07 -17.55
C ASP A 129 -13.34 6.73 -17.01
N TYR A 130 -12.73 6.74 -15.83
CA TYR A 130 -12.37 5.55 -15.08
C TYR A 130 -13.58 4.63 -14.77
N VAL A 131 -14.77 5.22 -14.58
CA VAL A 131 -15.97 4.45 -14.26
C VAL A 131 -16.45 3.65 -15.48
N ASP A 132 -16.50 2.34 -15.34
CA ASP A 132 -17.04 1.43 -16.35
C ASP A 132 -18.57 1.56 -16.41
N ILE A 133 -19.09 1.99 -17.57
CA ILE A 133 -20.52 2.21 -17.82
C ILE A 133 -21.32 0.91 -17.77
N GLU A 134 -20.68 -0.22 -18.12
CA GLU A 134 -21.34 -1.53 -18.19
C GLU A 134 -21.28 -2.30 -16.87
N PHE A 135 -20.42 -1.87 -15.95
CA PHE A 135 -20.30 -2.54 -14.66
C PHE A 135 -21.29 -1.98 -13.62
N GLY A 136 -22.05 -2.86 -12.99
CA GLY A 136 -22.97 -2.52 -11.90
C GLY A 136 -24.04 -1.53 -12.31
N THR A 137 -23.99 -0.33 -11.75
CA THR A 137 -24.94 0.76 -12.01
C THR A 137 -24.35 1.91 -12.82
N GLY A 138 -23.07 1.89 -13.13
CA GLY A 138 -22.34 3.02 -13.69
C GLY A 138 -22.07 4.17 -12.69
N CYS A 139 -22.41 3.96 -11.41
CA CYS A 139 -22.07 4.86 -10.32
C CYS A 139 -21.06 4.17 -9.38
N LEU A 140 -19.96 4.83 -9.10
CA LEU A 140 -18.91 4.36 -8.20
C LEU A 140 -18.89 5.22 -6.93
N LYS A 141 -18.94 4.58 -5.75
CA LYS A 141 -18.60 5.26 -4.49
C LYS A 141 -17.09 5.43 -4.42
N VAL A 142 -16.61 6.54 -3.92
CA VAL A 142 -15.18 6.84 -3.83
C VAL A 142 -14.76 6.94 -2.36
N THR A 143 -13.91 5.99 -1.94
CA THR A 143 -13.39 5.87 -0.58
C THR A 143 -11.85 5.92 -0.60
N PRO A 144 -11.24 7.10 -0.71
CA PRO A 144 -9.81 7.26 -0.99
C PRO A 144 -8.87 6.59 0.04
N ALA A 145 -9.33 6.42 1.29
CA ALA A 145 -8.52 5.80 2.33
C ALA A 145 -8.45 4.25 2.25
N HIS A 146 -9.36 3.60 1.49
CA HIS A 146 -9.55 2.14 1.56
C HIS A 146 -9.59 1.41 0.22
N ASP A 147 -9.26 2.10 -0.86
CA ASP A 147 -9.13 1.52 -2.20
C ASP A 147 -8.05 2.27 -2.99
N VAL A 148 -7.19 1.53 -3.69
CA VAL A 148 -6.06 2.10 -4.45
C VAL A 148 -6.53 3.00 -5.59
N ASN A 149 -7.59 2.59 -6.30
CA ASN A 149 -8.11 3.36 -7.43
C ASN A 149 -8.89 4.59 -6.94
N ASP A 150 -9.65 4.43 -5.85
CA ASP A 150 -10.34 5.55 -5.21
C ASP A 150 -9.34 6.57 -4.64
N TYR A 151 -8.17 6.12 -4.16
CA TYR A 151 -7.09 7.01 -3.75
C TYR A 151 -6.58 7.86 -4.92
N MET A 152 -6.38 7.26 -6.10
CA MET A 152 -5.97 7.99 -7.30
C MET A 152 -7.01 9.04 -7.74
N LEU A 153 -8.30 8.70 -7.65
CA LEU A 153 -9.38 9.66 -7.86
C LEU A 153 -9.36 10.75 -6.79
N GLY A 154 -9.10 10.37 -5.54
CA GLY A 154 -8.95 11.31 -4.42
C GLY A 154 -7.87 12.37 -4.67
N GLU A 155 -6.69 11.96 -5.11
CA GLU A 155 -5.60 12.86 -5.49
C GLU A 155 -5.97 13.74 -6.68
N LYS A 156 -6.56 13.15 -7.75
CA LYS A 156 -6.95 13.86 -8.96
C LYS A 156 -7.99 14.96 -8.71
N TYR A 157 -8.93 14.71 -7.83
CA TYR A 157 -10.04 15.62 -7.52
C TYR A 157 -9.91 16.33 -6.17
N ASN A 158 -8.76 16.19 -5.51
CA ASN A 158 -8.47 16.76 -4.19
C ASN A 158 -9.55 16.44 -3.15
N LEU A 159 -9.96 15.17 -3.08
CA LEU A 159 -10.95 14.69 -2.14
C LEU A 159 -10.30 14.42 -0.77
N PRO A 160 -11.02 14.62 0.34
CA PRO A 160 -10.53 14.22 1.65
C PRO A 160 -10.44 12.69 1.75
N SER A 161 -9.45 12.20 2.48
CA SER A 161 -9.30 10.79 2.85
C SER A 161 -9.72 10.60 4.30
N ILE A 162 -10.71 9.73 4.54
CA ILE A 162 -11.21 9.42 5.88
C ILE A 162 -10.84 7.97 6.18
N ASP A 163 -9.83 7.77 7.01
CA ASP A 163 -9.41 6.43 7.45
C ASP A 163 -10.33 5.93 8.56
N ILE A 164 -11.21 4.99 8.20
CA ILE A 164 -12.22 4.44 9.10
C ILE A 164 -11.77 3.15 9.78
N PHE A 165 -10.56 2.65 9.53
CA PHE A 165 -10.07 1.44 10.15
C PHE A 165 -8.88 1.70 11.07
N ASN A 166 -8.90 1.05 12.23
CA ASN A 166 -7.73 0.86 13.07
C ASN A 166 -6.76 -0.15 12.41
N ASP A 167 -5.53 -0.20 12.89
CA ASP A 167 -4.49 -1.10 12.35
C ASP A 167 -4.90 -2.58 12.42
N ASN A 168 -5.71 -2.97 13.39
CA ASN A 168 -6.22 -4.34 13.55
C ASN A 168 -7.47 -4.65 12.72
N GLY A 169 -7.91 -3.75 11.83
CA GLY A 169 -9.09 -3.95 10.97
C GLY A 169 -10.44 -3.75 11.65
N THR A 170 -10.48 -3.22 12.88
CA THR A 170 -11.72 -2.75 13.51
C THR A 170 -12.03 -1.32 13.07
N LEU A 171 -13.29 -0.89 13.16
CA LEU A 171 -13.65 0.47 12.81
C LEU A 171 -13.12 1.48 13.83
N SER A 172 -12.55 2.58 13.33
CA SER A 172 -12.01 3.68 14.12
C SER A 172 -13.11 4.68 14.50
N GLU A 173 -12.78 5.63 15.37
CA GLU A 173 -13.70 6.72 15.73
C GLU A 173 -14.09 7.58 14.52
N ALA A 174 -13.24 7.69 13.50
CA ALA A 174 -13.53 8.42 12.27
C ALA A 174 -14.69 7.84 11.47
N ALA A 175 -15.03 6.58 11.66
CA ALA A 175 -16.20 5.94 11.05
C ALA A 175 -17.53 6.51 11.59
N GLY A 176 -17.54 6.96 12.84
CA GLY A 176 -18.74 7.49 13.52
C GLY A 176 -19.81 6.45 13.85
N LEU A 177 -19.82 5.31 13.16
CA LEU A 177 -20.71 4.17 13.37
C LEU A 177 -19.87 2.91 13.56
N TYR A 178 -20.39 1.93 14.31
CA TYR A 178 -19.78 0.61 14.53
C TYR A 178 -18.35 0.65 15.10
N VAL A 179 -17.98 1.71 15.82
CA VAL A 179 -16.64 1.92 16.37
C VAL A 179 -16.21 0.73 17.22
N GLY A 180 -15.01 0.20 16.95
CA GLY A 180 -14.43 -0.95 17.64
C GLY A 180 -14.90 -2.33 17.12
N MET A 181 -15.89 -2.40 16.22
CA MET A 181 -16.32 -3.66 15.62
C MET A 181 -15.37 -4.10 14.50
N ASP A 182 -15.21 -5.42 14.33
CA ASP A 182 -14.49 -5.99 13.20
C ASP A 182 -15.19 -5.69 11.87
N ARG A 183 -14.42 -5.36 10.83
CA ARG A 183 -14.92 -4.98 9.51
C ARG A 183 -15.86 -6.00 8.87
N PHE A 184 -15.65 -7.29 9.08
CA PHE A 184 -16.51 -8.34 8.53
C PHE A 184 -17.82 -8.50 9.32
N ASP A 185 -17.80 -8.22 10.61
CA ASP A 185 -19.02 -8.19 11.42
C ASP A 185 -19.83 -6.93 11.10
N VAL A 186 -19.16 -5.80 10.88
CA VAL A 186 -19.81 -4.58 10.36
C VAL A 186 -20.47 -4.84 9.01
N ARG A 187 -19.83 -5.58 8.09
CA ARG A 187 -20.43 -5.92 6.78
C ARG A 187 -21.77 -6.66 6.94
N LYS A 188 -21.89 -7.53 7.93
CA LYS A 188 -23.15 -8.24 8.24
C LYS A 188 -24.19 -7.31 8.88
N GLN A 189 -23.75 -6.46 9.81
CA GLN A 189 -24.65 -5.56 10.53
C GLN A 189 -25.18 -4.45 9.62
N ILE A 190 -24.31 -3.84 8.80
CA ILE A 190 -24.70 -2.75 7.91
C ILE A 190 -25.67 -3.20 6.81
N GLU A 191 -25.63 -4.46 6.38
CA GLU A 191 -26.63 -5.04 5.46
C GLU A 191 -28.03 -4.95 6.08
N GLN A 192 -28.16 -5.30 7.36
CA GLN A 192 -29.43 -5.25 8.09
C GLN A 192 -29.91 -3.81 8.31
N ASP A 193 -29.01 -2.92 8.70
CA ASP A 193 -29.35 -1.53 8.99
C ASP A 193 -29.75 -0.77 7.71
N LEU A 194 -29.05 -1.01 6.59
CA LEU A 194 -29.42 -0.47 5.29
C LEU A 194 -30.76 -0.99 4.79
N GLN A 195 -31.06 -2.27 5.04
CA GLN A 195 -32.35 -2.85 4.70
C GLN A 195 -33.47 -2.24 5.54
N ALA A 196 -33.28 -2.10 6.86
CA ALA A 196 -34.23 -1.49 7.76
C ALA A 196 -34.51 -0.02 7.42
N ALA A 197 -33.49 0.71 6.95
CA ALA A 197 -33.60 2.09 6.51
C ALA A 197 -34.20 2.26 5.08
N GLY A 198 -34.43 1.15 4.35
CA GLY A 198 -34.91 1.19 2.95
C GLY A 198 -33.85 1.69 1.96
N LEU A 199 -32.56 1.64 2.35
CA LEU A 199 -31.42 2.12 1.58
C LEU A 199 -30.62 0.99 0.88
N LEU A 200 -31.06 -0.25 1.04
CA LEU A 200 -30.56 -1.42 0.33
C LEU A 200 -31.55 -1.78 -0.80
N GLU A 201 -31.11 -1.66 -2.06
CA GLU A 201 -31.97 -1.98 -3.21
C GLU A 201 -32.08 -3.48 -3.44
N LYS A 202 -30.95 -4.14 -3.52
CA LYS A 202 -30.82 -5.59 -3.68
C LYS A 202 -29.44 -6.08 -3.25
N VAL A 203 -29.34 -7.40 -3.10
CA VAL A 203 -28.07 -8.10 -2.87
C VAL A 203 -28.01 -9.28 -3.84
N GLU A 204 -26.86 -9.46 -4.49
CA GLU A 204 -26.62 -10.56 -5.42
C GLU A 204 -25.40 -11.37 -4.98
N ALA A 205 -25.40 -12.67 -5.27
CA ALA A 205 -24.20 -13.48 -5.12
C ALA A 205 -23.13 -13.00 -6.11
N TYR A 206 -21.90 -12.81 -5.65
CA TYR A 206 -20.80 -12.32 -6.46
C TYR A 206 -19.51 -13.02 -6.09
N THR A 207 -18.72 -13.41 -7.10
CA THR A 207 -17.41 -14.00 -6.89
C THR A 207 -16.36 -12.98 -7.32
N ASN A 208 -15.46 -12.64 -6.43
CA ASN A 208 -14.37 -11.70 -6.69
C ASN A 208 -13.04 -12.23 -6.16
N LYS A 209 -11.95 -11.66 -6.66
CA LYS A 209 -10.62 -11.96 -6.17
C LYS A 209 -10.30 -11.02 -5.00
N VAL A 210 -9.94 -11.62 -3.87
CA VAL A 210 -9.55 -10.90 -2.65
C VAL A 210 -8.08 -11.21 -2.36
N GLY A 211 -7.31 -10.18 -2.02
CA GLY A 211 -5.92 -10.32 -1.59
C GLY A 211 -5.83 -10.82 -0.14
N PHE A 212 -4.96 -11.80 0.09
CA PHE A 212 -4.67 -12.34 1.42
C PHE A 212 -3.18 -12.20 1.71
N SER A 213 -2.86 -11.90 2.97
CA SER A 213 -1.49 -11.93 3.44
C SER A 213 -0.91 -13.35 3.35
N GLU A 214 0.26 -13.49 2.72
CA GLU A 214 1.00 -14.75 2.73
C GLU A 214 1.38 -15.18 4.16
N ARG A 215 1.64 -14.20 5.05
CA ARG A 215 2.11 -14.43 6.43
C ARG A 215 1.03 -14.99 7.34
N THR A 216 -0.19 -14.43 7.30
CA THR A 216 -1.25 -14.72 8.28
C THR A 216 -2.48 -15.35 7.67
N ASN A 217 -2.55 -15.40 6.34
CA ASN A 217 -3.70 -15.87 5.58
C ASN A 217 -5.00 -15.09 5.91
N VAL A 218 -4.88 -13.80 6.23
CA VAL A 218 -5.99 -12.89 6.48
C VAL A 218 -6.16 -11.95 5.29
N ALA A 219 -7.40 -11.58 4.96
CA ALA A 219 -7.66 -10.59 3.92
C ALA A 219 -6.96 -9.26 4.26
N ILE A 220 -6.18 -8.75 3.31
CA ILE A 220 -5.46 -7.47 3.48
C ILE A 220 -6.42 -6.28 3.45
N GLU A 221 -5.95 -5.15 3.99
CA GLU A 221 -6.61 -3.85 3.84
C GLU A 221 -5.71 -2.87 3.09
N PRO A 222 -6.19 -2.25 2.01
CA PRO A 222 -5.53 -1.05 1.48
C PRO A 222 -5.55 0.04 2.55
N LYS A 223 -4.38 0.57 2.90
CA LYS A 223 -4.24 1.54 4.00
C LYS A 223 -3.23 2.62 3.64
N LEU A 224 -3.56 3.87 3.92
CA LEU A 224 -2.61 4.98 3.88
C LEU A 224 -1.67 4.87 5.09
N SER A 225 -0.39 4.70 4.84
CA SER A 225 0.60 4.53 5.90
C SER A 225 1.90 5.26 5.58
N MET A 226 2.53 5.77 6.64
CA MET A 226 3.86 6.38 6.56
C MET A 226 4.90 5.27 6.58
N GLN A 227 5.50 4.99 5.43
CA GLN A 227 6.44 3.88 5.23
C GLN A 227 7.71 4.36 4.53
N TRP A 228 8.71 3.49 4.47
CA TRP A 228 9.90 3.67 3.66
C TRP A 228 9.72 3.00 2.30
N PHE A 229 10.13 3.70 1.25
CA PHE A 229 9.99 3.25 -0.13
C PHE A 229 11.29 3.37 -0.91
N LEU A 230 11.50 2.42 -1.82
CA LEU A 230 12.54 2.48 -2.86
C LEU A 230 11.87 2.83 -4.19
N LYS A 231 12.38 3.87 -4.86
CA LYS A 231 11.95 4.26 -6.20
C LYS A 231 12.40 3.22 -7.22
N MET A 232 11.48 2.48 -7.77
CA MET A 232 11.78 1.34 -8.64
C MET A 232 11.88 1.70 -10.11
N GLN A 233 11.27 2.81 -10.56
CA GLN A 233 11.27 3.18 -11.99
C GLN A 233 12.68 3.31 -12.55
N HIS A 234 13.60 3.94 -11.82
CA HIS A 234 15.00 4.08 -12.22
C HIS A 234 15.67 2.73 -12.53
N PHE A 235 15.42 1.73 -11.70
CA PHE A 235 15.98 0.39 -11.89
C PHE A 235 15.30 -0.36 -13.05
N ALA A 236 13.99 -0.19 -13.21
CA ALA A 236 13.26 -0.77 -14.32
C ALA A 236 13.75 -0.22 -15.68
N ASP A 237 14.00 1.10 -15.75
CA ASP A 237 14.53 1.75 -16.94
C ASP A 237 15.92 1.22 -17.36
N MET A 238 16.70 0.75 -16.37
CA MET A 238 18.01 0.13 -16.61
C MET A 238 17.88 -1.36 -16.96
N ALA A 239 16.99 -2.10 -16.31
CA ALA A 239 16.89 -3.56 -16.40
C ALA A 239 16.06 -4.04 -17.61
N LEU A 240 15.11 -3.25 -18.08
CA LEU A 240 14.21 -3.65 -19.17
C LEU A 240 14.91 -3.70 -20.55
N PRO A 241 15.70 -2.68 -20.97
CA PRO A 241 16.29 -2.65 -22.31
C PRO A 241 17.17 -3.86 -22.67
N PRO A 242 18.09 -4.35 -21.81
CA PRO A 242 18.93 -5.50 -22.13
C PRO A 242 18.14 -6.76 -22.43
N VAL A 243 17.00 -6.96 -21.76
CA VAL A 243 16.12 -8.10 -22.02
C VAL A 243 15.31 -7.89 -23.32
N MET A 244 14.83 -6.67 -23.56
CA MET A 244 14.05 -6.37 -24.77
C MET A 244 14.90 -6.48 -26.04
N ASN A 245 16.19 -6.13 -25.98
CA ASN A 245 17.14 -6.18 -27.09
C ASN A 245 17.85 -7.54 -27.24
N ASP A 246 17.48 -8.55 -26.42
CA ASP A 246 18.09 -9.88 -26.41
C ASP A 246 19.58 -9.92 -26.05
N GLU A 247 20.11 -8.88 -25.41
CA GLU A 247 21.42 -8.89 -24.79
C GLU A 247 21.43 -9.88 -23.62
N LEU A 248 20.32 -9.92 -22.85
CA LEU A 248 20.03 -10.92 -21.83
C LEU A 248 18.81 -11.74 -22.26
N LYS A 249 19.01 -13.06 -22.46
CA LYS A 249 17.99 -13.95 -23.00
C LYS A 249 17.30 -14.76 -21.91
N PHE A 250 15.98 -14.82 -21.96
CA PHE A 250 15.18 -15.69 -21.10
C PHE A 250 14.84 -17.02 -21.75
N TYR A 251 14.93 -18.08 -20.96
CA TYR A 251 14.52 -19.42 -21.33
C TYR A 251 13.48 -19.96 -20.32
N PRO A 252 12.25 -20.25 -20.73
CA PRO A 252 11.70 -20.11 -22.08
C PRO A 252 11.41 -18.65 -22.47
N ALA A 253 11.48 -18.35 -23.76
CA ALA A 253 11.34 -16.99 -24.30
C ALA A 253 10.02 -16.29 -23.90
N LYS A 254 8.94 -17.04 -23.60
CA LYS A 254 7.66 -16.48 -23.12
C LYS A 254 7.78 -15.67 -21.85
N CYS A 255 8.77 -15.95 -20.99
CA CYS A 255 9.00 -15.21 -19.75
C CYS A 255 9.41 -13.74 -19.99
N LYS A 256 9.91 -13.42 -21.20
CA LYS A 256 10.21 -12.04 -21.61
C LYS A 256 8.98 -11.12 -21.56
N ASN A 257 7.79 -11.64 -21.91
CA ASN A 257 6.55 -10.84 -21.85
C ASN A 257 6.10 -10.57 -20.40
N THR A 258 6.23 -11.56 -19.52
CA THR A 258 5.91 -11.42 -18.09
C THR A 258 6.85 -10.40 -17.45
N TYR A 259 8.15 -10.48 -17.74
CA TYR A 259 9.17 -9.56 -17.27
C TYR A 259 8.88 -8.11 -17.73
N ARG A 260 8.58 -7.95 -19.05
CA ARG A 260 8.21 -6.65 -19.60
C ARG A 260 7.02 -6.04 -18.87
N ASN A 261 5.91 -6.81 -18.80
CA ASN A 261 4.67 -6.32 -18.20
C ASN A 261 4.88 -5.92 -16.73
N TRP A 262 5.72 -6.63 -15.99
CA TRP A 262 6.03 -6.31 -14.62
C TRP A 262 6.82 -5.01 -14.51
N LEU A 263 7.92 -4.85 -15.27
CA LEU A 263 8.76 -3.66 -15.19
C LEU A 263 8.11 -2.40 -15.77
N GLU A 264 7.30 -2.52 -16.81
CA GLU A 264 6.55 -1.38 -17.37
C GLU A 264 5.49 -0.83 -16.41
N ASN A 265 5.01 -1.65 -15.48
CA ASN A 265 3.98 -1.29 -14.49
C ASN A 265 4.53 -1.27 -13.05
N ILE A 266 5.85 -1.15 -12.88
CA ILE A 266 6.47 -1.24 -11.57
C ILE A 266 6.08 -0.07 -10.69
N LYS A 267 5.81 -0.37 -9.41
CA LYS A 267 5.52 0.63 -8.38
C LYS A 267 6.71 0.76 -7.45
N ASP A 268 6.74 1.86 -6.69
CA ASP A 268 7.72 2.01 -5.63
C ASP A 268 7.56 0.89 -4.60
N TRP A 269 8.67 0.29 -4.23
CA TRP A 269 8.69 -0.84 -3.30
C TRP A 269 8.62 -0.36 -1.86
N CYS A 270 7.59 -0.78 -1.12
CA CYS A 270 7.51 -0.57 0.32
C CYS A 270 8.51 -1.51 1.01
N ILE A 271 9.57 -0.93 1.56
CA ILE A 271 10.70 -1.67 2.15
C ILE A 271 10.68 -1.75 3.68
N SER A 272 9.75 -1.07 4.35
CA SER A 272 9.60 -1.14 5.81
C SER A 272 8.58 -2.18 6.24
N ARG A 273 8.88 -2.86 7.36
CA ARG A 273 8.01 -3.85 8.00
C ARG A 273 7.98 -3.60 9.49
N GLN A 274 6.80 -3.64 10.07
CA GLN A 274 6.56 -3.53 11.52
C GLN A 274 6.71 -4.92 12.17
N LEU A 275 7.91 -5.46 12.09
CA LEU A 275 8.26 -6.79 12.59
C LEU A 275 9.33 -6.69 13.67
N TRP A 276 9.33 -7.63 14.59
CA TRP A 276 10.32 -7.66 15.67
C TRP A 276 11.71 -8.12 15.21
N TRP A 277 11.79 -9.00 14.18
CA TRP A 277 13.04 -9.54 13.67
C TRP A 277 13.31 -9.08 12.23
N GLY A 278 14.51 -8.61 11.98
CA GLY A 278 14.99 -8.19 10.68
C GLY A 278 16.11 -7.15 10.77
N HIS A 279 16.62 -6.68 9.62
CA HIS A 279 17.58 -5.59 9.57
C HIS A 279 16.86 -4.29 9.92
N ARG A 280 17.20 -3.72 11.07
CA ARG A 280 16.58 -2.48 11.56
C ARG A 280 16.91 -1.31 10.64
N ILE A 281 15.94 -0.48 10.32
CA ILE A 281 16.11 0.68 9.44
C ILE A 281 17.10 1.67 10.08
N PRO A 282 18.16 2.09 9.34
CA PRO A 282 19.21 2.95 9.85
C PRO A 282 18.83 4.43 9.78
N ALA A 283 17.71 4.79 10.38
CA ALA A 283 17.20 6.14 10.50
C ALA A 283 16.98 6.51 11.97
N TRP A 284 17.35 7.72 12.35
CA TRP A 284 17.22 8.23 13.72
C TRP A 284 16.41 9.51 13.71
N TYR A 285 15.35 9.53 14.53
CA TYR A 285 14.45 10.66 14.68
C TYR A 285 14.98 11.63 15.73
N LEU A 286 14.88 12.93 15.40
CA LEU A 286 15.27 14.02 16.30
C LEU A 286 14.11 14.40 17.21
N PRO A 287 14.37 14.90 18.43
CA PRO A 287 13.33 15.32 19.38
C PRO A 287 12.41 16.42 18.83
N GLU A 288 12.95 17.32 18.03
CA GLU A 288 12.22 18.46 17.44
C GLU A 288 11.54 18.10 16.10
N GLY A 289 11.60 16.83 15.71
CA GLY A 289 11.08 16.33 14.45
C GLY A 289 12.12 16.19 13.34
N GLY A 290 11.75 15.45 12.30
CA GLY A 290 12.68 15.05 11.26
C GLY A 290 13.55 13.85 11.65
N TYR A 291 14.40 13.43 10.74
CA TYR A 291 15.28 12.26 10.93
C TYR A 291 16.59 12.45 10.16
N VAL A 292 17.57 11.65 10.51
CA VAL A 292 18.82 11.44 9.76
C VAL A 292 18.97 9.96 9.44
N VAL A 293 19.66 9.66 8.35
CA VAL A 293 20.01 8.30 7.93
C VAL A 293 21.53 8.17 8.01
N ALA A 294 22.01 7.15 8.69
CA ALA A 294 23.44 7.00 8.98
C ALA A 294 23.83 5.52 9.05
N TYR A 295 25.12 5.24 8.97
CA TYR A 295 25.65 3.87 9.08
C TYR A 295 25.59 3.32 10.50
N ASN A 296 25.74 4.20 11.48
CA ASN A 296 25.78 3.85 12.91
C ASN A 296 25.34 5.05 13.78
N GLU A 297 25.28 4.81 15.08
CA GLU A 297 24.86 5.80 16.07
C GLU A 297 25.79 7.04 16.13
N GLU A 298 27.09 6.85 15.97
CA GLU A 298 28.08 7.94 16.03
C GLU A 298 27.86 8.91 14.87
N GLU A 299 27.70 8.38 13.66
CA GLU A 299 27.40 9.19 12.49
C GLU A 299 26.02 9.83 12.59
N ALA A 300 25.02 9.10 13.09
CA ALA A 300 23.68 9.62 13.31
C ALA A 300 23.70 10.83 14.25
N LEU A 301 24.44 10.75 15.35
CA LEU A 301 24.57 11.86 16.28
C LEU A 301 25.26 13.05 15.63
N ARG A 302 26.32 12.83 14.87
CA ARG A 302 27.01 13.90 14.13
C ARG A 302 26.05 14.62 13.17
N LEU A 303 25.34 13.86 12.33
CA LEU A 303 24.36 14.39 11.37
C LEU A 303 23.17 15.09 12.07
N ALA A 304 22.70 14.54 13.18
CA ALA A 304 21.61 15.13 13.96
C ALA A 304 22.01 16.49 14.56
N ARG A 305 23.20 16.60 15.12
CA ARG A 305 23.76 17.88 15.64
C ARG A 305 23.89 18.93 14.54
N GLU A 306 24.38 18.52 13.38
CA GLU A 306 24.51 19.39 12.21
C GLU A 306 23.14 19.87 11.73
N LYS A 307 22.18 18.94 11.55
CA LYS A 307 20.83 19.24 11.04
C LYS A 307 20.01 20.12 12.00
N SER A 308 20.11 19.89 13.31
CA SER A 308 19.37 20.65 14.32
C SER A 308 20.08 21.93 14.78
N HIS A 309 21.34 22.14 14.35
CA HIS A 309 22.21 23.18 14.90
C HIS A 309 22.36 23.13 16.43
N ASN A 310 22.21 21.95 17.02
CA ASN A 310 22.31 21.71 18.46
C ASN A 310 23.46 20.76 18.80
N SER A 311 24.59 21.32 19.23
CA SER A 311 25.79 20.56 19.62
C SER A 311 25.63 19.76 20.93
N ASN A 312 24.60 20.04 21.71
CA ASN A 312 24.38 19.39 23.01
C ASN A 312 23.58 18.08 22.90
N LEU A 313 23.05 17.74 21.72
CA LEU A 313 22.37 16.46 21.51
C LEU A 313 23.29 15.30 21.88
N THR A 314 22.69 14.30 22.52
CA THR A 314 23.32 13.00 22.83
C THR A 314 22.60 11.89 22.08
N ILE A 315 23.19 10.70 22.01
CA ILE A 315 22.54 9.55 21.36
C ILE A 315 21.23 9.17 22.06
N ALA A 316 21.11 9.42 23.36
CA ALA A 316 19.89 9.15 24.13
C ALA A 316 18.71 10.06 23.73
N ASP A 317 18.99 11.17 23.07
CA ASP A 317 17.95 12.07 22.55
C ASP A 317 17.42 11.62 21.18
N LEU A 318 18.12 10.70 20.51
CA LEU A 318 17.74 10.16 19.22
C LEU A 318 17.00 8.85 19.37
N ARG A 319 15.96 8.64 18.58
CA ARG A 319 15.23 7.38 18.53
C ARG A 319 15.42 6.73 17.16
N GLN A 320 16.10 5.60 17.12
CA GLN A 320 16.20 4.83 15.88
C GLN A 320 14.83 4.29 15.48
N ASP A 321 14.58 4.22 14.17
CA ASP A 321 13.36 3.61 13.61
C ASP A 321 13.18 2.20 14.16
N GLU A 322 11.95 1.85 14.56
CA GLU A 322 11.63 0.55 15.15
C GLU A 322 11.34 -0.51 14.08
N ASP A 323 11.04 -0.07 12.87
CA ASP A 323 10.76 -0.95 11.75
C ASP A 323 12.02 -1.64 11.24
N CYS A 324 11.84 -2.80 10.64
CA CYS A 324 12.89 -3.50 9.92
C CYS A 324 12.65 -3.49 8.41
N LEU A 325 13.70 -3.81 7.67
CA LEU A 325 13.64 -3.92 6.22
C LEU A 325 12.93 -5.21 5.79
N ASP A 326 12.28 -5.15 4.66
CA ASP A 326 11.77 -6.30 3.93
C ASP A 326 12.89 -7.35 3.74
N THR A 327 12.55 -8.61 3.90
CA THR A 327 13.48 -9.73 3.73
C THR A 327 14.17 -9.72 2.36
N TRP A 328 13.44 -9.33 1.30
CA TRP A 328 13.99 -9.21 -0.04
C TRP A 328 15.05 -8.12 -0.17
N PHE A 329 15.04 -7.11 0.72
CA PHE A 329 16.07 -6.07 0.72
C PHE A 329 17.46 -6.60 1.11
N SER A 330 17.54 -7.64 1.91
CA SER A 330 18.81 -8.33 2.17
C SER A 330 19.10 -9.42 1.13
N SER A 331 18.06 -10.11 0.66
CA SER A 331 18.21 -11.27 -0.23
C SER A 331 18.81 -10.92 -1.58
N TRP A 332 18.42 -9.79 -2.19
CA TRP A 332 18.96 -9.38 -3.49
C TRP A 332 20.44 -9.00 -3.45
N LEU A 333 20.97 -8.70 -2.24
CA LEU A 333 22.39 -8.41 -2.05
C LEU A 333 23.26 -9.67 -1.93
N TRP A 334 22.63 -10.84 -1.80
CA TRP A 334 23.32 -12.11 -1.52
C TRP A 334 24.50 -12.40 -2.46
N PRO A 335 24.33 -12.36 -3.80
CA PRO A 335 25.41 -12.68 -4.73
C PRO A 335 26.60 -11.71 -4.68
N ILE A 336 26.42 -10.54 -4.06
CA ILE A 336 27.45 -9.50 -3.94
C ILE A 336 28.08 -9.55 -2.54
N SER A 337 27.23 -9.64 -1.49
CA SER A 337 27.68 -9.56 -0.10
C SER A 337 28.51 -10.76 0.35
N LEU A 338 28.25 -11.94 -0.21
CA LEU A 338 29.02 -13.15 0.10
C LEU A 338 30.51 -13.06 -0.27
N PHE A 339 30.81 -12.25 -1.29
CA PHE A 339 32.17 -12.09 -1.83
C PHE A 339 32.77 -10.73 -1.49
N ASP A 340 32.15 -10.01 -0.55
CA ASP A 340 32.53 -8.64 -0.18
C ASP A 340 32.56 -7.65 -1.36
N GLY A 341 31.66 -7.87 -2.33
CA GLY A 341 31.59 -7.04 -3.54
C GLY A 341 31.11 -5.62 -3.29
N ILE A 342 30.48 -5.35 -2.14
CA ILE A 342 30.09 -3.98 -1.74
C ILE A 342 31.33 -3.12 -1.44
N ASN A 343 32.35 -3.67 -0.78
CA ASN A 343 33.59 -2.97 -0.47
C ASN A 343 34.64 -3.13 -1.57
N HIS A 344 34.56 -4.21 -2.33
CA HIS A 344 35.45 -4.55 -3.42
C HIS A 344 34.69 -4.76 -4.72
N PRO A 345 34.24 -3.68 -5.42
CA PRO A 345 33.53 -3.80 -6.69
C PRO A 345 34.28 -4.69 -7.70
N GLY A 346 33.54 -5.61 -8.32
CA GLY A 346 34.11 -6.63 -9.21
C GLY A 346 34.26 -8.01 -8.57
N ARG A 347 33.96 -8.13 -7.27
CA ARG A 347 33.80 -9.42 -6.61
C ARG A 347 32.32 -9.77 -6.51
N SER A 348 31.93 -10.89 -7.11
CA SER A 348 30.60 -11.46 -7.03
C SER A 348 30.68 -12.96 -7.31
N GLU A 349 29.57 -13.69 -7.18
CA GLU A 349 29.55 -15.11 -7.52
C GLU A 349 29.90 -15.39 -9.00
N GLU A 350 29.67 -14.43 -9.88
CA GLU A 350 30.02 -14.56 -11.32
C GLU A 350 31.54 -14.55 -11.58
N HIS A 351 32.32 -14.06 -10.61
CA HIS A 351 33.77 -13.90 -10.73
C HIS A 351 34.57 -14.89 -9.88
N THR A 352 33.85 -15.83 -9.22
CA THR A 352 34.41 -16.88 -8.37
C THR A 352 34.09 -18.27 -8.89
#